data_633c4713dc8b51a02b599de8091116b6
#
_entry.id   633c4713dc8b51a02b599de8091116b6
#
_cell.length_a   1.000
_cell.length_b   1.000
_cell.length_c   1.000
_cell.angle_alpha   90.00
_cell.angle_beta   90.00
_cell.angle_gamma   90.00
#
_symmetry.space_group_name_H-M   'P 1'
#
loop_
_entity.id
_entity.type
_entity.pdbx_description
1 polymer ?
#
loop_
_entity_poly.entity_id
_entity_poly.type
_entity_poly.pdbx_seq_one_letter_code
_entity_poly.pdbx_strand_id
1 'polypeptide(L)'
;MAIFIKSPLKNMSESCCNTNTSNKAPNQFDHKDAIQERYGSAAQEKESCLCTPVGFNPVLLEAIPQEVIERDYGCGDPTKYVQKNDIVLDLGSGSGKNAFICAQIVGKEGKVIGVDQNPDMLSLSRLASKEVSKNIGFNNTEFLEGSIEKLDELDKDLNPLIADKSVDIILSNCVLNLVSPESRSNLLRNIKRVLNDNGRIAISDIVSNKKVPLRLQNDHDLWTGCISGAWYAVSYTHLTLPTKA
;
A
#
# COMPACT_ATOMS: atom_id res chain seq x y z
N MET A 1 -18.72 1.19 2.32
CA MET A 1 -18.54 0.26 3.45
C MET A 1 -17.03 0.02 3.59
N ALA A 2 -16.45 0.42 4.70
CA ALA A 2 -15.02 0.18 4.95
C ALA A 2 -14.85 -1.23 5.49
N ILE A 3 -14.00 -2.03 4.87
CA ILE A 3 -13.71 -3.40 5.28
C ILE A 3 -12.29 -3.43 5.79
N PHE A 4 -12.11 -3.73 7.08
CA PHE A 4 -10.82 -3.80 7.73
C PHE A 4 -10.43 -5.25 7.96
N ILE A 5 -9.25 -5.65 7.48
CA ILE A 5 -8.66 -6.95 7.76
C ILE A 5 -7.69 -6.76 8.92
N LYS A 6 -8.00 -7.40 10.04
CA LYS A 6 -7.16 -7.44 11.22
C LYS A 6 -6.13 -8.54 11.06
N SER A 7 -4.85 -8.22 10.97
CA SER A 7 -3.79 -9.22 11.16
C SER A 7 -3.34 -9.18 12.63
N PRO A 8 -3.57 -10.23 13.43
CA PRO A 8 -3.00 -10.30 14.76
C PRO A 8 -1.49 -10.56 14.65
N LEU A 9 -0.70 -9.80 15.41
CA LEU A 9 0.70 -10.09 15.66
C LEU A 9 0.84 -11.47 16.35
N LYS A 10 0.83 -12.55 15.58
CA LYS A 10 1.20 -13.89 16.04
C LYS A 10 2.44 -14.33 15.27
N ASN A 11 3.53 -14.50 16.00
CA ASN A 11 4.81 -15.08 15.58
C ASN A 11 5.67 -14.21 14.64
N MET A 12 6.07 -13.02 15.08
CA MET A 12 7.35 -12.48 14.60
C MET A 12 8.46 -13.24 15.33
N SER A 13 9.28 -13.97 14.58
CA SER A 13 10.47 -14.62 15.14
C SER A 13 11.43 -13.52 15.66
N GLU A 14 12.04 -13.75 16.82
CA GLU A 14 13.03 -12.85 17.45
C GLU A 14 14.25 -12.54 16.55
N SER A 15 14.37 -13.24 15.43
CA SER A 15 15.44 -13.09 14.43
C SER A 15 15.34 -11.82 13.55
N CYS A 16 14.20 -11.15 13.49
CA CYS A 16 14.02 -9.95 12.65
C CYS A 16 14.42 -8.63 13.33
N CYS A 17 14.77 -8.66 14.61
CA CYS A 17 15.20 -7.51 15.39
C CYS A 17 16.71 -7.51 15.64
N ASN A 18 17.52 -7.63 14.59
CA ASN A 18 18.95 -7.42 14.74
C ASN A 18 19.23 -5.92 14.76
N THR A 19 19.27 -5.38 15.97
CA THR A 19 19.59 -3.98 16.27
C THR A 19 21.08 -3.71 15.95
N ASN A 20 21.36 -3.42 14.69
CA ASN A 20 22.53 -2.62 14.37
C ASN A 20 22.15 -1.16 14.62
N THR A 21 22.27 -0.73 15.88
CA THR A 21 22.17 0.66 16.27
C THR A 21 23.27 1.46 15.60
N SER A 22 22.98 2.01 14.42
CA SER A 22 23.77 3.10 13.88
C SER A 22 23.53 4.31 14.78
N ASN A 23 24.55 4.72 15.54
CA ASN A 23 24.59 5.95 16.32
C ASN A 23 24.53 7.17 15.38
N LYS A 24 23.33 7.47 14.84
CA LYS A 24 23.03 8.79 14.29
C LYS A 24 22.49 9.66 15.41
N ALA A 25 23.02 10.86 15.53
CA ALA A 25 22.60 11.86 16.51
C ALA A 25 21.09 12.11 16.45
N PRO A 26 20.42 12.53 17.57
CA PRO A 26 18.98 12.68 17.70
C PRO A 26 18.47 13.97 17.01
N ASN A 27 18.85 14.24 15.77
CA ASN A 27 18.36 15.38 14.99
C ASN A 27 17.51 14.87 13.83
N GLN A 28 16.20 15.04 14.00
CA GLN A 28 15.15 14.90 12.98
C GLN A 28 15.17 13.54 12.24
N PHE A 29 14.45 12.58 12.81
CA PHE A 29 14.11 11.35 12.10
C PHE A 29 13.19 11.71 10.93
N ASP A 30 13.68 11.59 9.69
CA ASP A 30 12.86 11.73 8.50
C ASP A 30 12.26 10.38 8.13
N HIS A 31 10.97 10.25 8.36
CA HIS A 31 10.22 9.04 8.04
C HIS A 31 10.24 8.70 6.55
N LYS A 32 10.28 9.71 5.68
CA LYS A 32 10.25 9.52 4.22
C LYS A 32 11.56 8.95 3.70
N ASP A 33 12.67 9.53 4.13
CA ASP A 33 14.02 9.06 3.74
C ASP A 33 14.22 7.61 4.20
N ALA A 34 13.81 7.29 5.41
CA ALA A 34 13.90 5.94 5.96
C ALA A 34 13.11 4.91 5.14
N ILE A 35 11.89 5.25 4.74
CA ILE A 35 11.04 4.41 3.89
C ILE A 35 11.68 4.26 2.50
N GLN A 36 12.12 5.36 1.90
CA GLN A 36 12.76 5.35 0.58
C GLN A 36 13.99 4.44 0.54
N GLU A 37 14.88 4.55 1.53
CA GLU A 37 16.10 3.74 1.63
C GLU A 37 15.78 2.25 1.77
N ARG A 38 14.87 1.89 2.69
CA ARG A 38 14.55 0.49 2.95
C ARG A 38 13.83 -0.18 1.79
N TYR A 39 12.78 0.45 1.28
CA TYR A 39 12.00 -0.14 0.18
C TYR A 39 12.72 -0.05 -1.17
N GLY A 40 13.61 0.94 -1.38
CA GLY A 40 14.50 0.99 -2.53
C GLY A 40 15.45 -0.20 -2.55
N SER A 41 16.08 -0.53 -1.43
CA SER A 41 16.92 -1.74 -1.29
C SER A 41 16.10 -3.02 -1.47
N ALA A 42 14.90 -3.07 -0.89
CA ALA A 42 13.98 -4.20 -0.98
C ALA A 42 13.41 -4.42 -2.40
N ALA A 43 13.42 -3.40 -3.26
CA ALA A 43 13.10 -3.53 -4.67
C ALA A 43 14.17 -4.28 -5.48
N GLN A 44 15.42 -4.25 -5.01
CA GLN A 44 16.56 -4.90 -5.67
C GLN A 44 16.82 -6.30 -5.13
N GLU A 45 16.72 -6.47 -3.81
CA GLU A 45 16.92 -7.76 -3.14
C GLU A 45 15.75 -8.06 -2.20
N LYS A 46 15.36 -9.35 -2.13
CA LYS A 46 14.28 -9.81 -1.25
C LYS A 46 14.64 -9.57 0.22
N GLU A 47 13.81 -8.83 0.93
CA GLU A 47 13.94 -8.65 2.38
C GLU A 47 13.02 -9.62 3.15
N SER A 48 13.61 -10.62 3.79
CA SER A 48 12.87 -11.68 4.50
C SER A 48 12.13 -11.21 5.76
N CYS A 49 12.51 -10.04 6.30
CA CYS A 49 11.91 -9.47 7.52
C CYS A 49 10.70 -8.57 7.26
N LEU A 50 10.40 -8.27 6.00
CA LEU A 50 9.23 -7.49 5.63
C LEU A 50 8.07 -8.44 5.30
N CYS A 51 7.23 -8.71 6.28
CA CYS A 51 5.91 -9.33 6.20
C CYS A 51 5.83 -10.85 5.95
N THR A 52 4.76 -11.44 6.50
CA THR A 52 4.46 -12.86 6.37
C THR A 52 3.63 -13.11 5.11
N PRO A 53 3.97 -14.11 4.29
CA PRO A 53 3.17 -14.47 3.12
C PRO A 53 1.72 -14.78 3.51
N VAL A 54 0.78 -14.12 2.89
CA VAL A 54 -0.65 -14.44 2.98
C VAL A 54 -1.02 -15.31 1.77
N GLY A 55 -1.89 -16.28 1.98
CA GLY A 55 -2.35 -17.16 0.91
C GLY A 55 -3.25 -16.39 -0.08
N PHE A 56 -2.69 -16.00 -1.20
CA PHE A 56 -3.44 -15.54 -2.36
C PHE A 56 -3.95 -16.71 -3.19
N ASN A 57 -4.93 -16.48 -4.07
CA ASN A 57 -5.35 -17.50 -5.04
C ASN A 57 -4.18 -17.83 -5.98
N PRO A 58 -3.66 -19.07 -5.99
CA PRO A 58 -2.48 -19.44 -6.78
C PRO A 58 -2.65 -19.19 -8.28
N VAL A 59 -3.85 -19.38 -8.81
CA VAL A 59 -4.16 -19.19 -10.22
C VAL A 59 -3.90 -17.74 -10.65
N LEU A 60 -4.20 -16.75 -9.79
CA LEU A 60 -3.96 -15.34 -10.08
C LEU A 60 -2.48 -14.95 -9.98
N LEU A 61 -1.65 -15.79 -9.36
CA LEU A 61 -0.20 -15.57 -9.28
C LEU A 61 0.55 -16.10 -10.51
N GLU A 62 -0.02 -17.02 -11.27
CA GLU A 62 0.64 -17.65 -12.43
C GLU A 62 1.01 -16.65 -13.53
N ALA A 63 0.23 -15.59 -13.69
CA ALA A 63 0.49 -14.55 -14.67
C ALA A 63 1.53 -13.50 -14.23
N ILE A 64 1.95 -13.52 -12.96
CA ILE A 64 2.78 -12.49 -12.33
C ILE A 64 4.23 -12.99 -12.25
N PRO A 65 5.22 -12.20 -12.69
CA PRO A 65 6.64 -12.56 -12.55
C PRO A 65 7.02 -12.87 -11.10
N GLN A 66 7.85 -13.89 -10.91
CA GLN A 66 8.25 -14.37 -9.59
C GLN A 66 8.93 -13.27 -8.76
N GLU A 67 9.71 -12.41 -9.39
CA GLU A 67 10.39 -11.31 -8.72
C GLU A 67 9.42 -10.27 -8.11
N VAL A 68 8.25 -10.06 -8.72
CA VAL A 68 7.19 -9.20 -8.18
C VAL A 68 6.58 -9.84 -6.93
N ILE A 69 6.32 -11.15 -6.98
CA ILE A 69 5.76 -11.89 -5.85
C ILE A 69 6.73 -11.90 -4.66
N GLU A 70 8.02 -12.05 -4.91
CA GLU A 70 9.05 -12.12 -3.88
C GLU A 70 9.36 -10.77 -3.23
N ARG A 71 9.11 -9.67 -3.95
CA ARG A 71 9.32 -8.29 -3.48
C ARG A 71 8.02 -7.59 -3.09
N ASP A 72 7.00 -8.35 -2.74
CA ASP A 72 5.78 -7.85 -2.14
C ASP A 72 5.84 -7.97 -0.62
N TYR A 73 5.58 -6.86 0.04
CA TYR A 73 5.69 -6.71 1.50
C TYR A 73 4.34 -6.45 2.18
N GLY A 74 3.26 -6.89 1.56
CA GLY A 74 1.91 -6.81 2.10
C GLY A 74 1.67 -7.78 3.26
N CYS A 75 0.74 -7.46 4.14
CA CYS A 75 0.40 -8.23 5.35
C CYS A 75 -0.97 -8.90 5.28
N GLY A 76 -1.65 -8.84 4.14
CA GLY A 76 -2.96 -9.45 3.93
C GLY A 76 -3.36 -9.50 2.46
N ASP A 77 -4.59 -9.91 2.21
CA ASP A 77 -5.19 -9.97 0.88
C ASP A 77 -6.43 -9.06 0.79
N PRO A 78 -6.26 -7.78 0.40
CA PRO A 78 -7.39 -6.88 0.16
C PRO A 78 -8.06 -7.13 -1.20
N THR A 79 -7.42 -7.87 -2.12
CA THR A 79 -7.89 -8.05 -3.50
C THR A 79 -9.21 -8.82 -3.61
N LYS A 80 -9.55 -9.62 -2.60
CA LYS A 80 -10.82 -10.38 -2.52
C LYS A 80 -12.08 -9.54 -2.49
N TYR A 81 -11.97 -8.22 -2.31
CA TYR A 81 -13.10 -7.29 -2.33
C TYR A 81 -13.27 -6.57 -3.67
N VAL A 82 -12.37 -6.83 -4.62
CA VAL A 82 -12.43 -6.28 -5.98
C VAL A 82 -13.48 -7.05 -6.79
N GLN A 83 -14.20 -6.32 -7.64
CA GLN A 83 -15.24 -6.85 -8.50
C GLN A 83 -14.89 -6.63 -9.97
N LYS A 84 -15.55 -7.38 -10.84
CA LYS A 84 -15.41 -7.22 -12.29
C LYS A 84 -15.79 -5.80 -12.71
N ASN A 85 -14.99 -5.22 -13.60
CA ASN A 85 -15.12 -3.87 -14.16
C ASN A 85 -14.88 -2.72 -13.16
N ASP A 86 -14.41 -3.00 -11.93
CA ASP A 86 -14.01 -1.93 -11.00
C ASP A 86 -12.87 -1.09 -11.59
N ILE A 87 -12.87 0.19 -11.28
CA ILE A 87 -11.71 1.07 -11.34
C ILE A 87 -11.05 1.03 -9.96
N VAL A 88 -9.88 0.41 -9.89
CA VAL A 88 -9.15 0.15 -8.64
C VAL A 88 -8.04 1.16 -8.46
N LEU A 89 -7.88 1.71 -7.27
CA LEU A 89 -6.71 2.48 -6.84
C LEU A 89 -5.96 1.71 -5.76
N ASP A 90 -4.72 1.32 -6.03
CA ASP A 90 -3.82 0.64 -5.10
C ASP A 90 -2.83 1.67 -4.51
N LEU A 91 -3.01 1.99 -3.23
CA LEU A 91 -2.20 2.96 -2.49
C LEU A 91 -0.94 2.31 -1.95
N GLY A 92 0.23 2.77 -2.40
CA GLY A 92 1.52 2.17 -2.12
C GLY A 92 1.65 0.82 -2.83
N SER A 93 1.50 0.83 -4.15
CA SER A 93 1.42 -0.39 -4.98
C SER A 93 2.71 -1.23 -5.00
N GLY A 94 3.84 -0.67 -4.59
CA GLY A 94 5.13 -1.35 -4.53
C GLY A 94 5.49 -2.04 -5.85
N SER A 95 5.87 -3.31 -5.77
CA SER A 95 6.19 -4.16 -6.94
C SER A 95 5.00 -4.42 -7.88
N GLY A 96 3.77 -4.10 -7.45
CA GLY A 96 2.56 -4.24 -8.26
C GLY A 96 1.80 -5.56 -8.06
N LYS A 97 2.18 -6.44 -7.15
CA LYS A 97 1.52 -7.75 -6.99
C LYS A 97 0.00 -7.63 -6.81
N ASN A 98 -0.47 -6.79 -5.88
CA ASN A 98 -1.91 -6.60 -5.66
C ASN A 98 -2.59 -6.00 -6.90
N ALA A 99 -1.96 -5.02 -7.53
CA ALA A 99 -2.46 -4.41 -8.76
C ALA A 99 -2.61 -5.44 -9.90
N PHE A 100 -1.66 -6.36 -10.09
CA PHE A 100 -1.75 -7.41 -11.11
C PHE A 100 -2.79 -8.49 -10.81
N ILE A 101 -3.01 -8.81 -9.54
CA ILE A 101 -4.12 -9.68 -9.13
C ILE A 101 -5.44 -8.97 -9.46
N CYS A 102 -5.58 -7.70 -9.08
CA CYS A 102 -6.78 -6.91 -9.38
C CYS A 102 -7.04 -6.78 -10.87
N ALA A 103 -5.99 -6.59 -11.69
CA ALA A 103 -6.09 -6.50 -13.15
C ALA A 103 -6.79 -7.71 -13.78
N GLN A 104 -6.50 -8.91 -13.27
CA GLN A 104 -7.15 -10.15 -13.71
C GLN A 104 -8.61 -10.24 -13.22
N ILE A 105 -8.89 -9.78 -11.99
CA ILE A 105 -10.25 -9.81 -11.41
C ILE A 105 -11.17 -8.82 -12.13
N VAL A 106 -10.74 -7.58 -12.34
CA VAL A 106 -11.57 -6.55 -12.99
C VAL A 106 -11.78 -6.83 -14.49
N GLY A 107 -10.83 -7.54 -15.12
CA GLY A 107 -10.89 -7.87 -16.55
C GLY A 107 -10.59 -6.66 -17.46
N LYS A 108 -10.71 -6.87 -18.77
CA LYS A 108 -10.27 -5.89 -19.79
C LYS A 108 -11.04 -4.56 -19.77
N GLU A 109 -12.27 -4.54 -19.23
CA GLU A 109 -13.11 -3.35 -19.17
C GLU A 109 -12.91 -2.56 -17.87
N GLY A 110 -12.27 -3.17 -16.84
CA GLY A 110 -11.87 -2.50 -15.61
C GLY A 110 -10.48 -1.84 -15.76
N LYS A 111 -10.09 -1.10 -14.72
CA LYS A 111 -8.79 -0.41 -14.69
C LYS A 111 -8.17 -0.54 -13.31
N VAL A 112 -6.85 -0.65 -13.25
CA VAL A 112 -6.09 -0.62 -12.00
C VAL A 112 -5.03 0.47 -12.07
N ILE A 113 -5.05 1.36 -11.10
CA ILE A 113 -4.08 2.44 -10.94
C ILE A 113 -3.30 2.17 -9.67
N GLY A 114 -1.99 1.92 -9.79
CA GLY A 114 -1.06 1.82 -8.66
C GLY A 114 -0.37 3.16 -8.44
N VAL A 115 -0.36 3.64 -7.20
CA VAL A 115 0.41 4.84 -6.82
C VAL A 115 1.48 4.44 -5.83
N ASP A 116 2.72 4.81 -6.11
CA ASP A 116 3.85 4.64 -5.19
C ASP A 116 4.81 5.83 -5.31
N GLN A 117 5.55 6.12 -4.24
CA GLN A 117 6.56 7.19 -4.24
C GLN A 117 7.99 6.66 -4.47
N ASN A 118 8.18 5.33 -4.44
CA ASN A 118 9.49 4.70 -4.61
C ASN A 118 9.76 4.40 -6.09
N PRO A 119 10.76 5.06 -6.73
CA PRO A 119 11.03 4.90 -8.15
C PRO A 119 11.53 3.49 -8.52
N ASP A 120 12.23 2.79 -7.61
CA ASP A 120 12.73 1.44 -7.86
C ASP A 120 11.58 0.43 -7.89
N MET A 121 10.63 0.55 -6.96
CA MET A 121 9.40 -0.24 -6.95
C MET A 121 8.56 0.03 -8.20
N LEU A 122 8.41 1.29 -8.61
CA LEU A 122 7.70 1.67 -9.83
C LEU A 122 8.39 1.16 -11.09
N SER A 123 9.71 1.16 -11.12
CA SER A 123 10.47 0.58 -12.24
C SER A 123 10.16 -0.91 -12.38
N LEU A 124 10.16 -1.66 -11.28
CA LEU A 124 9.83 -3.08 -11.25
C LEU A 124 8.39 -3.32 -11.72
N SER A 125 7.41 -2.60 -11.16
CA SER A 125 6.00 -2.77 -11.51
C SER A 125 5.72 -2.41 -12.98
N ARG A 126 6.33 -1.34 -13.51
CA ARG A 126 6.20 -0.92 -14.92
C ARG A 126 6.82 -1.92 -15.90
N LEU A 127 7.95 -2.54 -15.54
CA LEU A 127 8.55 -3.61 -16.34
C LEU A 127 7.66 -4.86 -16.33
N ALA A 128 7.23 -5.28 -15.15
CA ALA A 128 6.36 -6.45 -14.99
C ALA A 128 5.01 -6.28 -15.68
N SER A 129 4.47 -5.06 -15.74
CA SER A 129 3.19 -4.78 -16.41
C SER A 129 3.16 -5.25 -17.88
N LYS A 130 4.29 -5.15 -18.59
CA LYS A 130 4.38 -5.61 -19.99
C LYS A 130 4.24 -7.13 -20.09
N GLU A 131 4.86 -7.86 -19.19
CA GLU A 131 4.82 -9.32 -19.15
C GLU A 131 3.44 -9.80 -18.69
N VAL A 132 2.91 -9.24 -17.62
CA VAL A 132 1.57 -9.56 -17.11
C VAL A 132 0.53 -9.30 -18.19
N SER A 133 0.58 -8.13 -18.86
CA SER A 133 -0.36 -7.80 -19.95
C SER A 133 -0.32 -8.82 -21.09
N LYS A 134 0.87 -9.34 -21.44
CA LYS A 134 1.02 -10.41 -22.40
C LYS A 134 0.39 -11.72 -21.92
N ASN A 135 0.61 -12.06 -20.64
CA ASN A 135 0.12 -13.32 -20.06
C ASN A 135 -1.41 -13.33 -19.93
N ILE A 136 -2.03 -12.19 -19.59
CA ILE A 136 -3.49 -12.08 -19.44
C ILE A 136 -4.22 -11.67 -20.73
N GLY A 137 -3.49 -11.20 -21.76
CA GLY A 137 -4.03 -10.85 -23.07
C GLY A 137 -4.57 -9.42 -23.22
N PHE A 138 -4.43 -8.55 -22.21
CA PHE A 138 -4.83 -7.14 -22.23
C PHE A 138 -4.00 -6.28 -21.26
N ASN A 139 -4.00 -4.96 -21.47
CA ASN A 139 -3.34 -4.01 -20.55
C ASN A 139 -4.39 -3.09 -19.94
N ASN A 140 -4.58 -3.20 -18.63
CA ASN A 140 -5.49 -2.37 -17.83
C ASN A 140 -4.85 -1.83 -16.56
N THR A 141 -3.51 -1.88 -16.47
CA THR A 141 -2.75 -1.35 -15.33
C THR A 141 -1.99 -0.08 -15.69
N GLU A 142 -1.97 0.87 -14.76
CA GLU A 142 -1.19 2.11 -14.83
C GLU A 142 -0.48 2.33 -13.50
N PHE A 143 0.82 2.68 -13.53
CA PHE A 143 1.62 2.93 -12.33
C PHE A 143 2.12 4.37 -12.33
N LEU A 144 1.65 5.14 -11.35
CA LEU A 144 1.92 6.57 -11.18
C LEU A 144 2.87 6.81 -10.02
N GLU A 145 3.84 7.68 -10.25
CA GLU A 145 4.72 8.18 -9.21
C GLU A 145 4.02 9.30 -8.45
N GLY A 146 3.94 9.14 -7.11
CA GLY A 146 3.33 10.16 -6.28
C GLY A 146 3.14 9.71 -4.83
N SER A 147 2.88 10.67 -3.98
CA SER A 147 2.55 10.42 -2.57
C SER A 147 1.07 10.14 -2.40
N ILE A 148 0.74 9.06 -1.70
CA ILE A 148 -0.64 8.71 -1.36
C ILE A 148 -1.33 9.77 -0.49
N GLU A 149 -0.56 10.62 0.17
CA GLU A 149 -1.04 11.75 0.98
C GLU A 149 -1.45 12.94 0.11
N LYS A 150 -1.02 12.97 -1.17
CA LYS A 150 -1.14 14.10 -2.09
C LYS A 150 -1.72 13.68 -3.45
N LEU A 151 -2.78 12.89 -3.45
CA LEU A 151 -3.46 12.48 -4.69
C LEU A 151 -4.11 13.66 -5.45
N ASP A 152 -4.18 14.82 -4.82
CA ASP A 152 -4.64 16.11 -5.36
C ASP A 152 -3.50 16.96 -5.94
N GLU A 153 -2.24 16.49 -5.89
CA GLU A 153 -1.10 17.20 -6.50
C GLU A 153 -1.31 17.32 -8.01
N LEU A 154 -1.14 18.55 -8.49
CA LEU A 154 -1.43 18.88 -9.89
C LEU A 154 -0.20 18.64 -10.77
N ASP A 155 -0.41 18.09 -11.94
CA ASP A 155 0.58 18.01 -13.01
C ASP A 155 0.74 19.37 -13.72
N LYS A 156 1.60 19.41 -14.74
CA LYS A 156 1.83 20.61 -15.57
C LYS A 156 0.58 21.11 -16.32
N ASP A 157 -0.38 20.24 -16.53
CA ASP A 157 -1.63 20.52 -17.23
C ASP A 157 -2.78 20.81 -16.25
N LEU A 158 -2.46 21.01 -14.95
CA LEU A 158 -3.36 21.28 -13.84
C LEU A 158 -4.37 20.15 -13.56
N ASN A 159 -4.04 18.92 -13.94
CA ASN A 159 -4.81 17.75 -13.55
C ASN A 159 -4.30 17.17 -12.23
N PRO A 160 -5.17 16.77 -11.31
CA PRO A 160 -4.75 16.06 -10.10
C PRO A 160 -4.20 14.67 -10.46
N LEU A 161 -3.27 14.16 -9.65
CA LEU A 161 -2.72 12.81 -9.81
C LEU A 161 -3.83 11.75 -9.96
N ILE A 162 -4.87 11.86 -9.14
CA ILE A 162 -6.09 11.05 -9.24
C ILE A 162 -7.30 11.99 -9.22
N ALA A 163 -8.16 11.87 -10.23
CA ALA A 163 -9.34 12.70 -10.36
C ALA A 163 -10.39 12.45 -9.24
N ASP A 164 -11.24 13.43 -9.00
CA ASP A 164 -12.34 13.33 -8.02
C ASP A 164 -13.34 12.26 -8.47
N LYS A 165 -13.84 11.47 -7.50
CA LYS A 165 -14.89 10.47 -7.72
C LYS A 165 -14.64 9.58 -8.94
N SER A 166 -13.38 9.15 -9.11
CA SER A 166 -12.93 8.41 -10.28
C SER A 166 -12.67 6.93 -10.04
N VAL A 167 -12.75 6.47 -8.77
CA VAL A 167 -12.43 5.08 -8.42
C VAL A 167 -13.56 4.39 -7.68
N ASP A 168 -13.75 3.10 -7.95
CA ASP A 168 -14.79 2.26 -7.35
C ASP A 168 -14.30 1.59 -6.08
N ILE A 169 -13.02 1.26 -6.02
CA ILE A 169 -12.42 0.65 -4.84
C ILE A 169 -10.99 1.14 -4.63
N ILE A 170 -10.67 1.45 -3.39
CA ILE A 170 -9.32 1.76 -2.94
C ILE A 170 -8.78 0.56 -2.17
N LEU A 171 -7.58 0.13 -2.54
CA LEU A 171 -6.81 -0.88 -1.82
C LEU A 171 -5.65 -0.23 -1.08
N SER A 172 -5.25 -0.84 0.03
CA SER A 172 -3.99 -0.58 0.71
C SER A 172 -3.55 -1.83 1.48
N ASN A 173 -2.27 -2.18 1.36
CA ASN A 173 -1.72 -3.38 1.99
C ASN A 173 -0.39 -3.07 2.70
N CYS A 174 -0.45 -2.90 4.03
CA CYS A 174 0.68 -2.53 4.90
C CYS A 174 1.34 -1.18 4.56
N VAL A 175 0.56 -0.16 4.20
CA VAL A 175 1.09 1.14 3.76
C VAL A 175 0.64 2.28 4.66
N LEU A 176 -0.60 2.26 5.17
CA LEU A 176 -1.13 3.39 5.93
C LEU A 176 -0.36 3.66 7.23
N ASN A 177 0.29 2.63 7.77
CA ASN A 177 1.15 2.74 8.94
C ASN A 177 2.47 3.48 8.67
N LEU A 178 2.85 3.64 7.41
CA LEU A 178 4.03 4.40 7.00
C LEU A 178 3.73 5.91 6.86
N VAL A 179 2.47 6.28 6.89
CA VAL A 179 2.03 7.69 6.80
C VAL A 179 2.19 8.37 8.15
N SER A 180 2.92 9.49 8.16
CA SER A 180 3.13 10.26 9.38
C SER A 180 1.81 10.72 10.02
N PRO A 181 1.71 10.81 11.34
CA PRO A 181 0.49 11.23 12.02
C PRO A 181 -0.09 12.55 11.49
N GLU A 182 0.77 13.49 11.11
CA GLU A 182 0.41 14.82 10.61
C GLU A 182 -0.26 14.73 9.23
N SER A 183 0.18 13.78 8.39
CA SER A 183 -0.31 13.59 7.01
C SER A 183 -1.57 12.74 6.92
N ARG A 184 -1.95 12.02 7.98
CA ARG A 184 -3.10 11.09 7.98
C ARG A 184 -4.41 11.77 7.61
N SER A 185 -4.63 13.01 8.08
CA SER A 185 -5.83 13.77 7.74
C SER A 185 -5.90 14.10 6.25
N ASN A 186 -4.77 14.41 5.64
CA ASN A 186 -4.65 14.63 4.20
C ASN A 186 -4.96 13.37 3.40
N LEU A 187 -4.35 12.25 3.79
CA LEU A 187 -4.61 10.95 3.19
C LEU A 187 -6.11 10.62 3.21
N LEU A 188 -6.78 10.74 4.36
CA LEU A 188 -8.21 10.42 4.49
C LEU A 188 -9.09 11.35 3.66
N ARG A 189 -8.73 12.65 3.57
CA ARG A 189 -9.42 13.60 2.71
C ARG A 189 -9.28 13.21 1.23
N ASN A 190 -8.09 12.83 0.79
CA ASN A 190 -7.83 12.39 -0.57
C ASN A 190 -8.56 11.08 -0.89
N ILE A 191 -8.53 10.09 0.01
CA ILE A 191 -9.30 8.84 -0.14
C ILE A 191 -10.80 9.16 -0.38
N LYS A 192 -11.38 10.04 0.45
CA LYS A 192 -12.78 10.44 0.30
C LYS A 192 -13.05 11.18 -1.02
N ARG A 193 -12.12 12.02 -1.47
CA ARG A 193 -12.26 12.82 -2.69
C ARG A 193 -12.28 11.94 -3.95
N VAL A 194 -11.35 11.00 -4.06
CA VAL A 194 -11.17 10.19 -5.27
C VAL A 194 -12.19 9.06 -5.39
N LEU A 195 -12.74 8.59 -4.25
CA LEU A 195 -13.70 7.50 -4.22
C LEU A 195 -15.07 7.97 -4.71
N ASN A 196 -15.70 7.22 -5.58
CA ASN A 196 -17.05 7.51 -6.05
C ASN A 196 -18.10 7.34 -4.92
N ASP A 197 -19.34 7.76 -5.13
CA ASP A 197 -20.38 7.79 -4.08
C ASP A 197 -20.72 6.40 -3.51
N ASN A 198 -20.56 5.34 -4.30
CA ASN A 198 -20.81 3.95 -3.90
C ASN A 198 -19.48 3.17 -3.72
N GLY A 199 -18.36 3.88 -3.71
CA GLY A 199 -17.05 3.28 -3.66
C GLY A 199 -16.77 2.52 -2.37
N ARG A 200 -15.79 1.62 -2.44
CA ARG A 200 -15.37 0.72 -1.35
C ARG A 200 -13.92 0.98 -0.98
N ILE A 201 -13.57 0.64 0.24
CA ILE A 201 -12.19 0.67 0.72
C ILE A 201 -11.86 -0.71 1.30
N ALA A 202 -10.76 -1.29 0.87
CA ALA A 202 -10.22 -2.53 1.39
C ALA A 202 -8.78 -2.31 1.88
N ILE A 203 -8.59 -2.32 3.18
CA ILE A 203 -7.29 -2.08 3.82
C ILE A 203 -6.89 -3.34 4.59
N SER A 204 -5.64 -3.75 4.38
CA SER A 204 -4.97 -4.75 5.22
C SER A 204 -3.76 -4.09 5.85
N ASP A 205 -3.77 -3.95 7.17
CA ASP A 205 -2.67 -3.31 7.89
C ASP A 205 -2.53 -3.84 9.31
N ILE A 206 -1.35 -3.65 9.91
CA ILE A 206 -1.10 -3.96 11.32
C ILE A 206 -1.80 -2.91 12.18
N VAL A 207 -2.53 -3.34 13.21
CA VAL A 207 -3.18 -2.43 14.15
C VAL A 207 -2.72 -2.69 15.57
N SER A 208 -2.62 -1.63 16.36
CA SER A 208 -2.27 -1.70 17.77
C SER A 208 -3.53 -1.63 18.64
N ASN A 209 -3.56 -2.39 19.75
CA ASN A 209 -4.60 -2.31 20.76
C ASN A 209 -4.34 -1.20 21.80
N LYS A 210 -3.21 -0.49 21.69
CA LYS A 210 -2.82 0.67 22.52
C LYS A 210 -2.18 1.72 21.62
N LYS A 211 -2.20 2.99 22.06
CA LYS A 211 -1.43 4.04 21.37
C LYS A 211 0.06 3.72 21.42
N VAL A 212 0.73 3.74 20.27
CA VAL A 212 2.17 3.51 20.20
C VAL A 212 2.90 4.72 20.80
N PRO A 213 3.80 4.52 21.79
CA PRO A 213 4.57 5.60 22.38
C PRO A 213 5.48 6.31 21.37
N LEU A 214 5.61 7.63 21.49
CA LEU A 214 6.44 8.46 20.59
C LEU A 214 7.88 7.95 20.45
N ARG A 215 8.48 7.47 21.54
CA ARG A 215 9.84 6.89 21.51
C ARG A 215 9.98 5.73 20.53
N LEU A 216 8.93 4.93 20.33
CA LEU A 216 8.94 3.81 19.38
C LEU A 216 8.65 4.29 17.95
N GLN A 217 7.92 5.40 17.79
CA GLN A 217 7.65 5.98 16.47
C GLN A 217 8.93 6.56 15.82
N ASN A 218 9.94 6.90 16.62
CA ASN A 218 11.24 7.39 16.15
C ASN A 218 12.27 6.25 15.95
N ASP A 219 11.86 5.00 16.07
CA ASP A 219 12.70 3.85 15.77
C ASP A 219 12.58 3.51 14.29
N HIS A 220 13.71 3.54 13.58
CA HIS A 220 13.79 3.37 12.13
C HIS A 220 13.24 2.02 11.66
N ASP A 221 13.66 0.94 12.30
CA ASP A 221 13.29 -0.42 11.90
C ASP A 221 11.84 -0.72 12.22
N LEU A 222 11.36 -0.26 13.38
CA LEU A 222 9.96 -0.40 13.76
C LEU A 222 9.04 0.44 12.88
N TRP A 223 9.46 1.63 12.45
CA TRP A 223 8.66 2.47 11.57
C TRP A 223 8.56 1.87 10.17
N THR A 224 9.69 1.60 9.54
CA THR A 224 9.75 1.04 8.18
C THR A 224 9.20 -0.38 8.11
N GLY A 225 9.15 -1.11 9.23
CA GLY A 225 8.46 -2.39 9.38
C GLY A 225 6.95 -2.29 9.63
N CYS A 226 6.32 -1.13 9.46
CA CYS A 226 4.88 -0.88 9.68
C CYS A 226 4.39 -1.12 11.12
N ILE A 227 5.29 -1.22 12.12
CA ILE A 227 4.95 -1.57 13.51
C ILE A 227 4.67 -0.32 14.33
N SER A 228 5.63 0.61 14.37
CA SER A 228 5.54 1.77 15.26
C SER A 228 4.61 2.86 14.73
N GLY A 229 4.31 2.86 13.44
CA GLY A 229 3.24 3.68 12.84
C GLY A 229 1.85 3.08 12.95
N ALA A 230 1.70 1.89 13.56
CA ALA A 230 0.43 1.19 13.65
C ALA A 230 -0.68 2.07 14.27
N TRP A 231 -1.81 2.12 13.57
CA TRP A 231 -2.96 2.88 14.04
C TRP A 231 -3.60 2.17 15.23
N TYR A 232 -4.09 2.97 16.16
CA TYR A 232 -4.88 2.44 17.27
C TYR A 232 -6.19 1.84 16.73
N ALA A 233 -6.48 0.58 17.05
CA ALA A 233 -7.61 -0.16 16.50
C ALA A 233 -8.96 0.57 16.64
N VAL A 234 -9.16 1.31 17.74
CA VAL A 234 -10.37 2.12 17.97
C VAL A 234 -10.48 3.26 16.95
N SER A 235 -9.34 3.84 16.50
CA SER A 235 -9.36 4.89 15.47
C SER A 235 -9.91 4.39 14.13
N TYR A 236 -9.68 3.13 13.78
CA TYR A 236 -10.28 2.52 12.57
C TYR A 236 -11.80 2.34 12.67
N THR A 237 -12.33 2.05 13.85
CA THR A 237 -13.80 1.92 14.04
C THR A 237 -14.52 3.27 13.88
N HIS A 238 -13.80 4.38 14.04
CA HIS A 238 -14.31 5.74 13.84
C HIS A 238 -14.04 6.31 12.44
N LEU A 239 -13.33 5.58 11.56
CA LEU A 239 -13.22 5.90 10.14
C LEU A 239 -14.53 5.55 9.41
N THR A 240 -15.64 5.99 9.95
CA THR A 240 -16.91 5.98 9.21
C THR A 240 -16.82 7.09 8.17
N LEU A 241 -16.76 6.70 6.90
CA LEU A 241 -17.18 7.62 5.85
C LEU A 241 -18.60 8.10 6.25
N PRO A 242 -18.88 9.42 6.24
CA PRO A 242 -20.18 9.90 6.63
C PRO A 242 -21.24 9.18 5.79
N THR A 243 -21.98 8.29 6.43
CA THR A 243 -23.21 7.74 5.88
C THR A 243 -24.12 8.94 5.64
N LYS A 244 -24.68 9.04 4.43
CA LYS A 244 -25.72 10.02 4.16
C LYS A 244 -26.81 9.85 5.24
N ALA A 245 -27.03 10.90 6.02
CA ALA A 245 -28.24 11.03 6.81
C ALA A 245 -29.42 11.23 5.85
#